data_89e1c811b20ec851801bd0862adc6dd6
#
_entry.id   89e1c811b20ec851801bd0862adc6dd6
#
_cell.length_a   1.000
_cell.length_b   1.000
_cell.length_c   1.000
_cell.angle_alpha   90.00
_cell.angle_beta   90.00
_cell.angle_gamma   90.00
#
_symmetry.space_group_name_H-M   'P 1'
#
loop_
_entity.id
_entity.type
_entity.pdbx_description
1 polymer ?
#
loop_
_entity_poly.entity_id
_entity_poly.type
_entity_poly.pdbx_seq_one_letter_code
_entity_poly.pdbx_strand_id
1 'polypeptide(L)'
;MDSEPAVLAALRRVPRTGFLPDDVRSRADEDRPLPIGEGQTSSQPRTVAAMLQLLDVRTGHRVLDVGAGSGWTTALLAHLVGPTGSVLGVELSPALARWGAANVAASSQPWACLRQAAPGVLGAPDEAPFDRVLVSAEADAMPQALVDQLADDGVLVVPVAGVMRRVVRHASGELTTTSHGDYRFVPLR
;
A
#
# COMPACT_ATOMS: atom_id res chain seq x y z
N MET A 1 -14.62 -23.51 -13.68
CA MET A 1 -14.98 -22.29 -12.93
C MET A 1 -13.68 -21.55 -12.73
N ASP A 2 -13.45 -20.51 -13.52
CA ASP A 2 -12.24 -19.70 -13.38
C ASP A 2 -12.28 -19.03 -11.99
N SER A 3 -11.28 -19.32 -11.17
CA SER A 3 -11.15 -18.68 -9.85
C SER A 3 -11.01 -17.18 -10.06
N GLU A 4 -11.85 -16.42 -9.37
CA GLU A 4 -11.73 -14.95 -9.41
C GLU A 4 -10.32 -14.51 -8.99
N PRO A 5 -9.70 -13.55 -9.71
CA PRO A 5 -8.41 -12.99 -9.31
C PRO A 5 -8.44 -12.48 -7.87
N ALA A 6 -7.46 -12.89 -7.06
CA ALA A 6 -7.42 -12.60 -5.61
C ALA A 6 -7.60 -11.11 -5.27
N VAL A 7 -7.04 -10.21 -6.09
CA VAL A 7 -7.16 -8.76 -5.91
C VAL A 7 -8.62 -8.29 -6.04
N LEU A 8 -9.40 -8.83 -7.00
CA LEU A 8 -10.80 -8.46 -7.16
C LEU A 8 -11.65 -8.99 -6.00
N ALA A 9 -11.35 -10.19 -5.51
CA ALA A 9 -11.98 -10.74 -4.31
C ALA A 9 -11.68 -9.87 -3.09
N ALA A 10 -10.43 -9.42 -2.90
CA ALA A 10 -10.03 -8.52 -1.82
C ALA A 10 -10.81 -7.19 -1.86
N LEU A 11 -10.91 -6.54 -3.02
CA LEU A 11 -11.65 -5.28 -3.19
C LEU A 11 -13.13 -5.40 -2.79
N ARG A 12 -13.76 -6.56 -3.04
CA ARG A 12 -15.14 -6.82 -2.61
C ARG A 12 -15.26 -7.11 -1.12
N ARG A 13 -14.29 -7.81 -0.54
CA ARG A 13 -14.27 -8.19 0.87
C ARG A 13 -13.91 -7.04 1.81
N VAL A 14 -13.13 -6.08 1.31
CA VAL A 14 -12.67 -4.90 2.04
C VAL A 14 -13.16 -3.64 1.29
N PRO A 15 -14.47 -3.30 1.40
CA PRO A 15 -15.04 -2.18 0.68
C PRO A 15 -14.44 -0.86 1.15
N ARG A 16 -14.16 0.04 0.19
CA ARG A 16 -13.56 1.37 0.43
C ARG A 16 -14.39 2.23 1.38
N THR A 17 -15.69 1.98 1.44
CA THR A 17 -16.67 2.72 2.27
C THR A 17 -16.22 2.86 3.72
N GLY A 18 -15.63 1.82 4.31
CA GLY A 18 -15.13 1.82 5.71
C GLY A 18 -13.90 2.70 5.95
N PHE A 19 -13.29 3.23 4.88
CA PHE A 19 -12.03 3.97 4.91
C PHE A 19 -12.18 5.40 4.36
N LEU A 20 -13.40 5.89 4.24
CA LEU A 20 -13.73 7.23 3.75
C LEU A 20 -14.41 8.06 4.83
N PRO A 21 -14.15 9.38 4.87
CA PRO A 21 -14.93 10.31 5.69
C PRO A 21 -16.42 10.30 5.32
N ASP A 22 -17.27 10.68 6.27
CA ASP A 22 -18.73 10.60 6.12
C ASP A 22 -19.27 11.39 4.93
N ASP A 23 -18.71 12.57 4.65
CA ASP A 23 -19.12 13.48 3.58
C ASP A 23 -18.86 12.95 2.17
N VAL A 24 -17.91 12.01 2.01
CA VAL A 24 -17.60 11.39 0.71
C VAL A 24 -17.89 9.88 0.67
N ARG A 25 -18.36 9.30 1.76
CA ARG A 25 -18.60 7.85 1.89
C ARG A 25 -19.60 7.30 0.88
N SER A 26 -20.63 8.08 0.54
CA SER A 26 -21.63 7.71 -0.48
C SER A 26 -21.05 7.58 -1.89
N ARG A 27 -19.83 8.06 -2.10
CA ARG A 27 -19.10 8.04 -3.36
C ARG A 27 -18.03 6.96 -3.44
N ALA A 28 -18.03 6.01 -2.49
CA ALA A 28 -17.00 4.96 -2.39
C ALA A 28 -16.82 4.14 -3.67
N ASP A 29 -17.90 3.94 -4.44
CA ASP A 29 -17.91 3.17 -5.69
C ASP A 29 -17.40 3.96 -6.91
N GLU A 30 -17.17 5.28 -6.77
CA GLU A 30 -16.62 6.08 -7.86
C GLU A 30 -15.15 5.65 -8.13
N ASP A 31 -14.86 5.38 -9.42
CA ASP A 31 -13.50 5.05 -9.86
C ASP A 31 -12.64 6.32 -10.04
N ARG A 32 -12.43 7.04 -8.94
CA ARG A 32 -11.63 8.26 -8.86
C ARG A 32 -11.02 8.44 -7.46
N PRO A 33 -9.97 9.26 -7.30
CA PRO A 33 -9.48 9.64 -5.98
C PRO A 33 -10.56 10.40 -5.19
N LEU A 34 -10.68 10.14 -3.89
CA LEU A 34 -11.58 10.84 -2.98
C LEU A 34 -10.80 11.43 -1.81
N PRO A 35 -11.13 12.67 -1.36
CA PRO A 35 -10.41 13.31 -0.27
C PRO A 35 -10.58 12.53 1.04
N ILE A 36 -9.50 12.48 1.83
CA ILE A 36 -9.46 11.85 3.17
C ILE A 36 -8.96 12.81 4.26
N GLY A 37 -8.89 14.11 3.95
CA GLY A 37 -8.32 15.11 4.83
C GLY A 37 -6.82 15.34 4.63
N GLU A 38 -6.25 16.31 5.33
CA GLU A 38 -4.82 16.66 5.30
C GLU A 38 -4.24 16.90 3.88
N GLY A 39 -5.08 17.28 2.91
CA GLY A 39 -4.70 17.40 1.50
C GLY A 39 -4.41 16.06 0.81
N GLN A 40 -4.75 14.94 1.45
CA GLN A 40 -4.54 13.60 0.93
C GLN A 40 -5.81 12.98 0.34
N THR A 41 -5.63 11.92 -0.45
CA THR A 41 -6.75 11.21 -1.09
C THR A 41 -6.65 9.70 -0.89
N SER A 42 -7.79 9.05 -0.73
CA SER A 42 -7.90 7.62 -0.99
C SER A 42 -7.81 7.42 -2.50
N SER A 43 -6.90 6.57 -2.94
CA SER A 43 -6.63 6.35 -4.38
C SER A 43 -7.83 5.76 -5.12
N GLN A 44 -7.85 5.98 -6.43
CA GLN A 44 -8.82 5.40 -7.36
C GLN A 44 -8.80 3.86 -7.29
N PRO A 45 -9.95 3.18 -7.17
CA PRO A 45 -10.01 1.72 -7.04
C PRO A 45 -9.25 0.96 -8.14
N ARG A 46 -9.37 1.38 -9.40
CA ARG A 46 -8.64 0.77 -10.52
C ARG A 46 -7.12 0.91 -10.35
N THR A 47 -6.65 2.04 -9.87
CA THR A 47 -5.21 2.26 -9.58
C THR A 47 -4.73 1.34 -8.48
N VAL A 48 -5.49 1.23 -7.38
CA VAL A 48 -5.17 0.29 -6.28
C VAL A 48 -5.13 -1.14 -6.79
N ALA A 49 -6.12 -1.57 -7.59
CA ALA A 49 -6.14 -2.90 -8.18
C ALA A 49 -4.88 -3.17 -9.03
N ALA A 50 -4.48 -2.24 -9.89
CA ALA A 50 -3.29 -2.36 -10.72
C ALA A 50 -2.01 -2.47 -9.88
N MET A 51 -1.89 -1.63 -8.83
CA MET A 51 -0.73 -1.68 -7.91
C MET A 51 -0.64 -3.02 -7.18
N LEU A 52 -1.76 -3.54 -6.66
CA LEU A 52 -1.80 -4.82 -5.96
C LEU A 52 -1.49 -6.00 -6.89
N GLN A 53 -1.93 -5.95 -8.15
CA GLN A 53 -1.58 -6.96 -9.17
C GLN A 53 -0.08 -6.94 -9.48
N LEU A 54 0.53 -5.75 -9.63
CA LEU A 54 1.97 -5.59 -9.85
C LEU A 54 2.80 -6.06 -8.65
N LEU A 55 2.28 -5.86 -7.45
CA LEU A 55 2.95 -6.25 -6.20
C LEU A 55 3.01 -7.77 -6.02
N ASP A 56 2.08 -8.53 -6.60
CA ASP A 56 2.01 -10.00 -6.52
C ASP A 56 2.08 -10.51 -5.08
N VAL A 57 1.14 -10.03 -4.25
CA VAL A 57 1.05 -10.43 -2.83
C VAL A 57 0.55 -11.87 -2.73
N ARG A 58 1.17 -12.66 -1.85
CA ARG A 58 0.79 -14.05 -1.57
C ARG A 58 0.55 -14.25 -0.08
N THR A 59 -0.21 -15.28 0.22
CA THR A 59 -0.42 -15.71 1.61
C THR A 59 0.91 -15.94 2.33
N GLY A 60 1.03 -15.40 3.54
CA GLY A 60 2.22 -15.53 4.38
C GLY A 60 3.27 -14.43 4.18
N HIS A 61 3.14 -13.55 3.17
CA HIS A 61 4.09 -12.45 2.97
C HIS A 61 4.09 -11.45 4.13
N ARG A 62 5.25 -10.86 4.38
CA ARG A 62 5.45 -9.65 5.20
C ARG A 62 5.42 -8.43 4.28
N VAL A 63 4.48 -7.53 4.51
CA VAL A 63 4.24 -6.39 3.60
C VAL A 63 4.37 -5.06 4.34
N LEU A 64 5.05 -4.10 3.70
CA LEU A 64 5.08 -2.70 4.12
C LEU A 64 4.20 -1.87 3.18
N ASP A 65 3.30 -1.06 3.73
CA ASP A 65 2.44 -0.10 3.03
C ASP A 65 2.84 1.33 3.42
N VAL A 66 3.51 2.05 2.53
CA VAL A 66 4.05 3.40 2.75
C VAL A 66 3.09 4.45 2.20
N GLY A 67 2.70 5.41 3.04
CA GLY A 67 1.65 6.39 2.73
C GLY A 67 0.27 5.75 2.82
N ALA A 68 0.04 4.99 3.90
CA ALA A 68 -1.16 4.16 4.08
C ALA A 68 -2.47 4.97 4.22
N GLY A 69 -2.40 6.29 4.46
CA GLY A 69 -3.55 7.19 4.53
C GLY A 69 -4.61 6.71 5.51
N SER A 70 -5.83 6.45 4.99
CA SER A 70 -6.95 5.94 5.79
C SER A 70 -6.87 4.44 6.11
N GLY A 71 -5.85 3.72 5.63
CA GLY A 71 -5.62 2.31 5.90
C GLY A 71 -6.33 1.34 4.93
N TRP A 72 -6.94 1.81 3.85
CA TRP A 72 -7.65 0.93 2.92
C TRP A 72 -6.71 -0.06 2.22
N THR A 73 -5.58 0.41 1.68
CA THR A 73 -4.55 -0.45 1.07
C THR A 73 -3.98 -1.43 2.08
N THR A 74 -3.71 -0.99 3.31
CA THR A 74 -3.24 -1.85 4.41
C THR A 74 -4.22 -3.00 4.69
N ALA A 75 -5.53 -2.71 4.75
CA ALA A 75 -6.55 -3.73 4.97
C ALA A 75 -6.72 -4.69 3.76
N LEU A 76 -6.59 -4.19 2.53
CA LEU A 76 -6.56 -5.02 1.32
C LEU A 76 -5.36 -5.97 1.31
N LEU A 77 -4.18 -5.45 1.63
CA LEU A 77 -2.95 -6.25 1.76
C LEU A 77 -3.09 -7.30 2.86
N ALA A 78 -3.69 -6.95 3.99
CA ALA A 78 -3.96 -7.89 5.09
C ALA A 78 -4.88 -9.03 4.65
N HIS A 79 -5.92 -8.74 3.84
CA HIS A 79 -6.77 -9.78 3.27
C HIS A 79 -5.98 -10.73 2.35
N LEU A 80 -5.06 -10.19 1.54
CA LEU A 80 -4.26 -10.97 0.60
C LEU A 80 -3.21 -11.86 1.28
N VAL A 81 -2.52 -11.35 2.32
CA VAL A 81 -1.50 -12.13 3.03
C VAL A 81 -2.09 -13.18 3.97
N GLY A 82 -3.33 -12.98 4.45
CA GLY A 82 -3.98 -13.88 5.39
C GLY A 82 -3.31 -13.96 6.76
N PRO A 83 -3.81 -14.83 7.67
CA PRO A 83 -3.38 -14.85 9.07
C PRO A 83 -1.95 -15.38 9.31
N THR A 84 -1.29 -15.92 8.31
CA THR A 84 0.11 -16.37 8.38
C THR A 84 1.11 -15.32 7.91
N GLY A 85 0.62 -14.23 7.31
CA GLY A 85 1.42 -13.09 6.91
C GLY A 85 1.33 -11.93 7.91
N SER A 86 1.91 -10.79 7.53
CA SER A 86 1.80 -9.56 8.30
C SER A 86 1.82 -8.32 7.41
N VAL A 87 1.13 -7.27 7.83
CA VAL A 87 1.13 -5.98 7.13
C VAL A 87 1.40 -4.85 8.11
N LEU A 88 2.41 -4.03 7.80
CA LEU A 88 2.68 -2.78 8.50
C LEU A 88 2.35 -1.62 7.57
N GLY A 89 1.36 -0.80 7.92
CA GLY A 89 1.13 0.50 7.32
C GLY A 89 1.90 1.59 8.05
N VAL A 90 2.53 2.50 7.30
CA VAL A 90 3.14 3.72 7.84
C VAL A 90 2.56 4.95 7.15
N GLU A 91 2.21 5.97 7.94
CA GLU A 91 1.59 7.20 7.48
C GLU A 91 2.27 8.41 8.14
N LEU A 92 2.60 9.43 7.34
CA LEU A 92 3.33 10.61 7.82
C LEU A 92 2.45 11.52 8.68
N SER A 93 1.19 11.78 8.25
CA SER A 93 0.26 12.61 9.00
C SER A 93 -0.17 11.95 10.31
N PRO A 94 0.06 12.57 11.49
CA PRO A 94 -0.37 12.00 12.76
C PRO A 94 -1.90 11.81 12.84
N ALA A 95 -2.66 12.68 12.18
CA ALA A 95 -4.12 12.60 12.17
C ALA A 95 -4.59 11.41 11.33
N LEU A 96 -4.06 11.26 10.12
CA LEU A 96 -4.36 10.12 9.24
C LEU A 96 -3.86 8.80 9.83
N ALA A 97 -2.67 8.78 10.43
CA ALA A 97 -2.13 7.58 11.06
C ALA A 97 -3.04 7.07 12.20
N ARG A 98 -3.54 7.96 13.07
CA ARG A 98 -4.49 7.58 14.13
C ARG A 98 -5.81 7.05 13.55
N TRP A 99 -6.36 7.74 12.57
CA TRP A 99 -7.61 7.35 11.94
C TRP A 99 -7.46 6.05 11.15
N GLY A 100 -6.41 5.94 10.33
CA GLY A 100 -6.09 4.74 9.56
C GLY A 100 -5.86 3.52 10.46
N ALA A 101 -5.15 3.69 11.60
CA ALA A 101 -4.96 2.63 12.59
C ALA A 101 -6.29 2.13 13.17
N ALA A 102 -7.22 3.04 13.48
CA ALA A 102 -8.56 2.67 13.95
C ALA A 102 -9.34 1.89 12.87
N ASN A 103 -9.29 2.33 11.61
CA ASN A 103 -9.95 1.66 10.49
C ASN A 103 -9.37 0.25 10.26
N VAL A 104 -8.04 0.12 10.29
CA VAL A 104 -7.37 -1.19 10.14
C VAL A 104 -7.74 -2.13 11.28
N ALA A 105 -7.73 -1.65 12.52
CA ALA A 105 -8.16 -2.45 13.67
C ALA A 105 -9.63 -2.92 13.56
N ALA A 106 -10.51 -2.07 13.01
CA ALA A 106 -11.92 -2.41 12.77
C ALA A 106 -12.11 -3.46 11.66
N SER A 107 -11.11 -3.69 10.80
CA SER A 107 -11.18 -4.67 9.70
C SER A 107 -11.10 -6.13 10.17
N SER A 108 -10.93 -6.38 11.48
CA SER A 108 -10.83 -7.71 12.09
C SER A 108 -9.70 -8.59 11.54
N GLN A 109 -8.59 -7.97 11.16
CA GLN A 109 -7.39 -8.62 10.63
C GLN A 109 -6.20 -8.34 11.57
N PRO A 110 -6.03 -9.07 12.70
CA PRO A 110 -5.04 -8.75 13.74
C PRO A 110 -3.57 -8.88 13.30
N TRP A 111 -3.32 -9.41 12.12
CA TRP A 111 -2.00 -9.47 11.49
C TRP A 111 -1.65 -8.21 10.70
N ALA A 112 -2.49 -7.18 10.75
CA ALA A 112 -2.21 -5.87 10.17
C ALA A 112 -2.25 -4.79 11.25
N CYS A 113 -1.31 -3.85 11.15
CA CYS A 113 -1.32 -2.63 11.95
C CYS A 113 -0.93 -1.43 11.07
N LEU A 114 -1.32 -0.24 11.52
CA LEU A 114 -0.90 1.01 10.93
C LEU A 114 -0.40 1.93 12.03
N ARG A 115 0.72 2.61 11.80
CA ARG A 115 1.30 3.56 12.74
C ARG A 115 1.80 4.81 12.05
N GLN A 116 2.06 5.84 12.83
CA GLN A 116 2.75 7.02 12.31
C GLN A 116 4.18 6.65 11.91
N ALA A 117 4.62 7.16 10.75
CA ALA A 117 6.00 7.06 10.30
C ALA A 117 6.93 7.79 11.28
N ALA A 118 8.11 7.24 11.52
CA ALA A 118 9.12 7.89 12.34
C ALA A 118 9.65 9.14 11.59
N PRO A 119 9.86 10.27 12.29
CA PRO A 119 10.35 11.49 11.66
C PRO A 119 11.69 11.28 10.93
N GLY A 120 11.76 11.67 9.65
CA GLY A 120 12.96 11.55 8.84
C GLY A 120 13.34 10.12 8.42
N VAL A 121 12.47 9.14 8.70
CA VAL A 121 12.69 7.73 8.33
C VAL A 121 11.67 7.33 7.26
N LEU A 122 12.16 6.90 6.11
CA LEU A 122 11.32 6.37 5.05
C LEU A 122 11.12 4.86 5.22
N GLY A 123 9.84 4.45 5.32
CA GLY A 123 9.49 3.05 5.57
C GLY A 123 9.62 2.64 7.04
N ALA A 124 10.15 1.44 7.26
CA ALA A 124 10.35 0.83 8.58
C ALA A 124 11.62 -0.04 8.59
N PRO A 125 12.82 0.57 8.47
CA PRO A 125 14.08 -0.18 8.34
C PRO A 125 14.35 -1.11 9.52
N ASP A 126 13.91 -0.75 10.73
CA ASP A 126 14.08 -1.57 11.94
C ASP A 126 13.26 -2.86 11.92
N GLU A 127 12.26 -2.93 11.04
CA GLU A 127 11.39 -4.09 10.86
C GLU A 127 11.65 -4.84 9.54
N ALA A 128 12.61 -4.37 8.72
CA ALA A 128 13.02 -5.04 7.50
C ALA A 128 13.63 -6.43 7.79
N PRO A 129 13.64 -7.36 6.81
CA PRO A 129 13.21 -7.18 5.44
C PRO A 129 11.69 -7.46 5.23
N PHE A 130 11.16 -6.92 4.11
CA PHE A 130 9.78 -7.15 3.67
C PHE A 130 9.76 -7.89 2.33
N ASP A 131 8.83 -8.85 2.17
CA ASP A 131 8.63 -9.54 0.89
C ASP A 131 8.02 -8.59 -0.16
N ARG A 132 7.20 -7.65 0.30
CA ARG A 132 6.49 -6.70 -0.57
C ARG A 132 6.47 -5.31 0.07
N VAL A 133 6.71 -4.29 -0.75
CA VAL A 133 6.60 -2.89 -0.35
C VAL A 133 5.69 -2.16 -1.35
N LEU A 134 4.59 -1.60 -0.86
CA LEU A 134 3.69 -0.74 -1.62
C LEU A 134 3.93 0.71 -1.22
N VAL A 135 4.02 1.62 -2.20
CA VAL A 135 4.13 3.06 -1.94
C VAL A 135 2.97 3.79 -2.60
N SER A 136 2.13 4.40 -1.78
CA SER A 136 0.93 5.15 -2.20
C SER A 136 1.16 6.66 -2.29
N ALA A 137 2.41 7.07 -2.53
CA ALA A 137 2.84 8.45 -2.75
C ALA A 137 3.93 8.49 -3.83
N GLU A 138 4.03 9.62 -4.56
CA GLU A 138 4.96 9.77 -5.68
C GLU A 138 6.34 10.24 -5.21
N ALA A 139 7.37 9.49 -5.57
CA ALA A 139 8.76 9.87 -5.34
C ALA A 139 9.32 10.62 -6.56
N ASP A 140 10.19 11.61 -6.34
CA ASP A 140 10.89 12.32 -7.41
C ASP A 140 11.96 11.44 -8.09
N ALA A 141 12.56 10.53 -7.31
CA ALA A 141 13.54 9.55 -7.77
C ALA A 141 13.31 8.21 -7.05
N MET A 142 13.95 7.13 -7.55
CA MET A 142 13.84 5.80 -6.92
C MET A 142 14.23 5.87 -5.44
N PRO A 143 13.33 5.54 -4.51
CA PRO A 143 13.62 5.63 -3.08
C PRO A 143 14.47 4.44 -2.62
N GLN A 144 15.79 4.58 -2.75
CA GLN A 144 16.75 3.51 -2.43
C GLN A 144 16.55 2.95 -1.02
N ALA A 145 16.23 3.80 -0.05
CA ALA A 145 15.94 3.38 1.32
C ALA A 145 14.80 2.37 1.44
N LEU A 146 13.83 2.35 0.50
CA LEU A 146 12.78 1.33 0.46
C LEU A 146 13.22 0.07 -0.31
N VAL A 147 14.06 0.22 -1.33
CA VAL A 147 14.67 -0.92 -2.04
C VAL A 147 15.53 -1.75 -1.06
N ASP A 148 16.28 -1.08 -0.19
CA ASP A 148 17.14 -1.70 0.81
C ASP A 148 16.36 -2.47 1.90
N GLN A 149 15.06 -2.17 2.07
CA GLN A 149 14.16 -2.88 2.98
C GLN A 149 13.49 -4.12 2.36
N LEU A 150 13.75 -4.43 1.08
CA LEU A 150 13.24 -5.64 0.45
C LEU A 150 14.01 -6.89 0.90
N ALA A 151 13.27 -7.97 1.08
CA ALA A 151 13.83 -9.31 1.19
C ALA A 151 14.43 -9.77 -0.16
N ASP A 152 15.14 -10.89 -0.16
CA ASP A 152 15.51 -11.59 -1.39
C ASP A 152 14.23 -11.99 -2.14
N ASP A 153 14.20 -11.78 -3.44
CA ASP A 153 13.03 -11.91 -4.33
C ASP A 153 11.84 -11.01 -3.93
N GLY A 154 12.12 -9.99 -3.14
CA GLY A 154 11.16 -8.97 -2.72
C GLY A 154 10.76 -8.03 -3.87
N VAL A 155 9.54 -7.51 -3.79
CA VAL A 155 8.96 -6.63 -4.80
C VAL A 155 8.53 -5.30 -4.19
N LEU A 156 8.97 -4.19 -4.81
CA LEU A 156 8.51 -2.83 -4.53
C LEU A 156 7.66 -2.33 -5.70
N VAL A 157 6.50 -1.74 -5.40
CA VAL A 157 5.69 -0.98 -6.35
C VAL A 157 5.58 0.45 -5.87
N VAL A 158 6.05 1.39 -6.70
CA VAL A 158 6.16 2.81 -6.36
C VAL A 158 5.98 3.71 -7.58
N PRO A 159 5.18 4.77 -7.51
CA PRO A 159 5.18 5.82 -8.54
C PRO A 159 6.43 6.69 -8.39
N VAL A 160 7.17 6.83 -9.48
CA VAL A 160 8.39 7.66 -9.55
C VAL A 160 8.30 8.58 -10.76
N ALA A 161 8.33 9.89 -10.52
CA ALA A 161 8.27 10.93 -11.56
C ALA A 161 7.14 10.67 -12.59
N GLY A 162 5.93 10.39 -12.08
CA GLY A 162 4.73 10.15 -12.89
C GLY A 162 4.57 8.74 -13.43
N VAL A 163 5.55 7.85 -13.29
CA VAL A 163 5.52 6.48 -13.86
C VAL A 163 5.47 5.43 -12.76
N MET A 164 4.53 4.49 -12.84
CA MET A 164 4.51 3.35 -11.91
C MET A 164 5.70 2.44 -12.20
N ARG A 165 6.52 2.23 -11.18
CA ARG A 165 7.69 1.33 -11.23
C ARG A 165 7.42 0.06 -10.40
N ARG A 166 7.84 -1.07 -10.95
CA ARG A 166 7.94 -2.32 -10.23
C ARG A 166 9.41 -2.72 -10.17
N VAL A 167 9.93 -2.85 -8.95
CA VAL A 167 11.32 -3.26 -8.70
C VAL A 167 11.30 -4.64 -8.07
N VAL A 168 12.14 -5.53 -8.56
CA VAL A 168 12.39 -6.85 -7.96
C VAL A 168 13.84 -6.88 -7.49
N ARG A 169 14.06 -7.20 -6.24
CA ARG A 169 15.38 -7.48 -5.70
C ARG A 169 15.59 -8.99 -5.73
N HIS A 170 16.47 -9.45 -6.60
CA HIS A 170 16.81 -10.88 -6.69
C HIS A 170 17.72 -11.32 -5.53
N ALA A 171 17.70 -12.62 -5.22
CA ALA A 171 18.59 -13.21 -4.20
C ALA A 171 20.10 -13.00 -4.50
N SER A 172 20.45 -12.75 -5.78
CA SER A 172 21.80 -12.33 -6.19
C SER A 172 22.17 -10.90 -5.77
N GLY A 173 21.20 -10.10 -5.29
CA GLY A 173 21.33 -8.67 -5.06
C GLY A 173 21.08 -7.79 -6.28
N GLU A 174 20.88 -8.39 -7.46
CA GLU A 174 20.52 -7.68 -8.69
C GLU A 174 19.12 -7.08 -8.59
N LEU A 175 18.91 -5.90 -9.18
CA LEU A 175 17.61 -5.23 -9.26
C LEU A 175 17.08 -5.25 -10.69
N THR A 176 15.86 -5.73 -10.86
CA THR A 176 15.11 -5.58 -12.12
C THR A 176 14.03 -4.53 -11.93
N THR A 177 14.01 -3.50 -12.78
CA THR A 177 12.99 -2.44 -12.75
C THR A 177 12.19 -2.44 -14.04
N THR A 178 10.86 -2.41 -13.93
CA THR A 178 9.92 -2.31 -15.06
C THR A 178 8.98 -1.13 -14.88
N SER A 179 8.44 -0.60 -16.00
CA SER A 179 7.54 0.56 -16.06
C SER A 179 6.13 0.13 -16.44
N HIS A 180 5.11 0.67 -15.78
CA HIS A 180 3.72 0.22 -15.89
C HIS A 180 2.71 1.37 -15.97
N GLY A 181 2.89 2.25 -16.98
CA GLY A 181 1.98 3.36 -17.27
C GLY A 181 2.19 4.59 -16.39
N ASP A 182 1.42 5.63 -16.72
CA ASP A 182 1.53 6.95 -16.12
C ASP A 182 0.46 7.12 -15.03
N TYR A 183 0.88 7.66 -13.89
CA TYR A 183 0.02 7.88 -12.73
C TYR A 183 0.37 9.22 -12.07
N ARG A 184 -0.60 9.76 -11.34
CA ARG A 184 -0.38 10.94 -10.51
C ARG A 184 -0.76 10.64 -9.08
N PHE A 185 0.18 10.86 -8.18
CA PHE A 185 0.00 10.70 -6.74
C PHE A 185 0.35 11.98 -5.98
N VAL A 186 0.01 12.02 -4.71
CA VAL A 186 0.52 13.03 -3.78
C VAL A 186 2.01 12.80 -3.55
N PRO A 187 2.82 13.86 -3.29
CA PRO A 187 4.26 13.71 -3.11
C PRO A 187 4.63 12.83 -1.91
N LEU A 188 5.61 11.94 -2.09
CA LEU A 188 6.28 11.23 -1.00
C LEU A 188 7.19 12.21 -0.24
N ARG A 189 7.07 12.27 1.08
CA ARG A 189 7.79 13.22 1.94
C ARG A 189 8.58 12.51 3.03
#